data_dd3cb5fa113c2accdadcc1e3da4379b5
#
_entry.id   dd3cb5fa113c2accdadcc1e3da4379b5
#
_cell.length_a   1.000
_cell.length_b   1.000
_cell.length_c   1.000
_cell.angle_alpha   90.00
_cell.angle_beta   90.00
_cell.angle_gamma   90.00
#
_symmetry.space_group_name_H-M   'P 1'
#
loop_
_entity.id
_entity.type
_entity.pdbx_description
1 polymer ?
#
loop_
_entity_poly.entity_id
_entity_poly.type
_entity_poly.pdbx_seq_one_letter_code
_entity_poly.pdbx_strand_id
1 'polypeptide(L)'
;MRQTATAFFYALLFVFALPFAACAQDQFWTALTVKSGITKRWDVAASLEHRWRNNELDRFVDLRLKRDARKNWSWFYEYRAPLAQTVNLRHTLALEKTWKPRLHGVKLVEATGGVRYHFNRAASVRYGLYLQRSFGTLTPELSAEHWLGTFVSTSDLRRTRYSLGLNWEASKRFRWSASWALQKDYTGLGVLEEDFSVLRLGLRCKL
;
A
#
# COMPACT_ATOMS: atom_id res chain seq x y z
N MET A 1 31.42 -2.28 0.87
CA MET A 1 30.41 -3.34 1.16
C MET A 1 30.07 -3.50 2.64
N ARG A 2 30.99 -3.42 3.62
CA ARG A 2 30.67 -3.56 5.06
C ARG A 2 29.78 -2.42 5.61
N GLN A 3 29.98 -1.16 5.20
CA GLN A 3 29.18 -0.02 5.69
C GLN A 3 27.70 -0.06 5.26
N THR A 4 27.40 -0.64 4.09
CA THR A 4 26.02 -0.80 3.62
C THR A 4 25.25 -1.84 4.41
N ALA A 5 25.92 -2.93 4.84
CA ALA A 5 25.29 -3.96 5.67
C ALA A 5 24.96 -3.46 7.08
N THR A 6 25.83 -2.63 7.66
CA THR A 6 25.63 -2.04 9.00
C THR A 6 24.49 -1.03 8.98
N ALA A 7 24.44 -0.15 7.98
CA ALA A 7 23.33 0.80 7.83
C ALA A 7 21.99 0.08 7.59
N PHE A 8 22.01 -1.04 6.86
CA PHE A 8 20.84 -1.89 6.67
C PHE A 8 20.34 -2.49 7.98
N PHE A 9 21.26 -3.03 8.80
CA PHE A 9 20.90 -3.63 10.08
C PHE A 9 20.28 -2.61 11.05
N TYR A 10 20.84 -1.40 11.12
CA TYR A 10 20.27 -0.32 11.93
C TYR A 10 18.92 0.19 11.40
N ALA A 11 18.76 0.31 10.08
CA ALA A 11 17.49 0.68 9.48
C ALA A 11 16.42 -0.39 9.74
N LEU A 12 16.79 -1.68 9.67
CA LEU A 12 15.89 -2.79 9.99
C LEU A 12 15.52 -2.78 11.47
N LEU A 13 16.49 -2.61 12.38
CA LEU A 13 16.25 -2.47 13.81
C LEU A 13 15.35 -1.27 14.12
N PHE A 14 15.55 -0.14 13.45
CA PHE A 14 14.73 1.04 13.63
C PHE A 14 13.29 0.81 13.19
N VAL A 15 13.07 0.17 12.02
CA VAL A 15 11.73 -0.20 11.53
C VAL A 15 11.04 -1.23 12.43
N PHE A 16 11.81 -2.14 13.07
CA PHE A 16 11.26 -3.13 13.99
C PHE A 16 11.11 -2.63 15.43
N ALA A 17 11.91 -1.67 15.87
CA ALA A 17 11.84 -1.13 17.24
C ALA A 17 10.71 -0.10 17.43
N LEU A 18 10.37 0.65 16.39
CA LEU A 18 9.32 1.68 16.45
C LEU A 18 7.91 1.14 16.79
N PRO A 19 7.45 -0.03 16.30
CA PRO A 19 6.12 -0.54 16.62
C PRO A 19 5.94 -0.99 18.06
N PHE A 20 7.01 -1.43 18.73
CA PHE A 20 6.93 -1.92 20.12
C PHE A 20 6.71 -0.80 21.15
N ALA A 21 6.85 0.44 20.73
CA ALA A 21 6.70 1.60 21.64
C ALA A 21 5.31 2.27 21.58
N ALA A 22 4.42 1.83 20.69
CA ALA A 22 3.16 2.53 20.46
C ALA A 22 1.95 1.59 20.40
N CYS A 23 1.05 1.74 21.32
CA CYS A 23 -0.40 1.53 21.29
C CYS A 23 -0.99 0.12 21.27
N ALA A 24 -2.04 -0.02 22.07
CA ALA A 24 -2.79 -1.23 22.42
C ALA A 24 -3.61 -1.89 21.28
N GLN A 25 -3.48 -1.44 20.03
CA GLN A 25 -4.24 -2.00 18.89
C GLN A 25 -3.36 -2.18 17.64
N ASP A 26 -2.27 -2.90 17.79
CA ASP A 26 -1.37 -3.12 16.68
C ASP A 26 -1.89 -4.20 15.72
N GLN A 27 -1.85 -3.89 14.43
CA GLN A 27 -2.10 -4.85 13.37
C GLN A 27 -0.78 -5.26 12.71
N PHE A 28 -0.66 -6.54 12.41
CA PHE A 28 0.46 -7.06 11.65
C PHE A 28 -0.03 -7.65 10.33
N TRP A 29 0.52 -7.17 9.21
CA TRP A 29 0.15 -7.62 7.88
C TRP A 29 1.35 -8.21 7.17
N THR A 30 1.15 -9.36 6.53
CA THR A 30 2.13 -9.91 5.60
C THR A 30 1.51 -10.08 4.22
N ALA A 31 2.33 -9.92 3.18
CA ALA A 31 1.89 -10.11 1.81
C ALA A 31 2.96 -10.82 0.97
N LEU A 32 2.53 -11.85 0.25
CA LEU A 32 3.31 -12.47 -0.81
C LEU A 32 2.65 -12.10 -2.15
N THR A 33 3.38 -11.42 -3.02
CA THR A 33 2.87 -10.98 -4.32
C THR A 33 3.71 -11.56 -5.45
N VAL A 34 3.04 -12.21 -6.41
CA VAL A 34 3.63 -12.60 -7.69
C VAL A 34 3.10 -11.65 -8.76
N LYS A 35 4.01 -11.02 -9.52
CA LYS A 35 3.67 -10.09 -10.58
C LYS A 35 4.29 -10.52 -11.90
N SER A 36 3.51 -10.45 -12.97
CA SER A 36 3.97 -10.68 -14.33
C SER A 36 3.48 -9.59 -15.27
N GLY A 37 4.35 -9.18 -16.22
CA GLY A 37 3.95 -8.34 -17.34
C GLY A 37 3.42 -9.22 -18.48
N ILE A 38 2.16 -9.06 -18.85
CA ILE A 38 1.58 -9.76 -20.00
C ILE A 38 2.04 -9.09 -21.30
N THR A 39 2.08 -7.77 -21.29
CA THR A 39 2.57 -6.94 -22.41
C THR A 39 3.30 -5.72 -21.84
N LYS A 40 3.83 -4.84 -22.72
CA LYS A 40 4.44 -3.55 -22.29
C LYS A 40 3.48 -2.62 -21.53
N ARG A 41 2.18 -2.89 -21.56
CA ARG A 41 1.14 -2.04 -20.95
C ARG A 41 0.25 -2.77 -19.94
N TRP A 42 0.28 -4.09 -19.92
CA TRP A 42 -0.58 -4.90 -19.09
C TRP A 42 0.23 -5.69 -18.08
N ASP A 43 -0.13 -5.54 -16.83
CA ASP A 43 0.43 -6.30 -15.71
C ASP A 43 -0.67 -7.10 -15.03
N VAL A 44 -0.35 -8.30 -14.60
CA VAL A 44 -1.15 -9.10 -13.70
C VAL A 44 -0.39 -9.33 -12.40
N ALA A 45 -1.10 -9.32 -11.29
CA ALA A 45 -0.53 -9.69 -10.00
C ALA A 45 -1.51 -10.56 -9.23
N ALA A 46 -0.97 -11.52 -8.51
CA ALA A 46 -1.68 -12.29 -7.50
C ALA A 46 -0.99 -12.07 -6.16
N SER A 47 -1.75 -11.86 -5.11
CA SER A 47 -1.21 -11.67 -3.76
C SER A 47 -1.96 -12.54 -2.76
N LEU A 48 -1.22 -13.11 -1.83
CA LEU A 48 -1.74 -13.69 -0.61
C LEU A 48 -1.41 -12.74 0.53
N GLU A 49 -2.43 -12.26 1.24
CA GLU A 49 -2.29 -11.30 2.34
C GLU A 49 -2.84 -11.91 3.61
N HIS A 50 -2.08 -11.80 4.70
CA HIS A 50 -2.49 -12.15 6.05
C HIS A 50 -2.50 -10.89 6.89
N ARG A 51 -3.53 -10.73 7.71
CA ARG A 51 -3.71 -9.63 8.66
C ARG A 51 -4.03 -10.20 10.02
N TRP A 52 -3.21 -9.88 10.99
CA TRP A 52 -3.46 -10.18 12.40
C TRP A 52 -3.95 -8.91 13.08
N ARG A 53 -5.09 -9.01 13.75
CA ARG A 53 -5.69 -7.94 14.53
C ARG A 53 -6.38 -8.57 15.75
N ASN A 54 -6.06 -8.12 16.96
CA ASN A 54 -6.73 -8.59 18.20
C ASN A 54 -6.82 -10.12 18.31
N ASN A 55 -5.73 -10.83 17.98
CA ASN A 55 -5.65 -12.30 17.93
C ASN A 55 -6.51 -12.96 16.82
N GLU A 56 -7.14 -12.21 15.97
CA GLU A 56 -7.83 -12.70 14.79
C GLU A 56 -6.91 -12.68 13.57
N LEU A 57 -7.03 -13.67 12.72
CA LEU A 57 -6.27 -13.80 11.49
C LEU A 57 -7.22 -13.78 10.28
N ASP A 58 -7.18 -12.68 9.57
CA ASP A 58 -7.80 -12.55 8.25
C ASP A 58 -6.82 -12.95 7.14
N ARG A 59 -7.31 -13.71 6.18
CA ARG A 59 -6.54 -14.12 5.00
C ARG A 59 -7.27 -13.72 3.73
N PHE A 60 -6.53 -13.14 2.78
CA PHE A 60 -7.11 -12.67 1.52
C PHE A 60 -6.25 -13.14 0.34
N VAL A 61 -6.93 -13.48 -0.74
CA VAL A 61 -6.32 -13.58 -2.07
C VAL A 61 -6.74 -12.37 -2.88
N ASP A 62 -5.78 -11.64 -3.42
CA ASP A 62 -6.01 -10.54 -4.33
C ASP A 62 -5.53 -10.92 -5.72
N LEU A 63 -6.37 -10.71 -6.71
CA LEU A 63 -6.00 -10.78 -8.12
C LEU A 63 -6.16 -9.39 -8.72
N ARG A 64 -5.11 -8.87 -9.35
CA ARG A 64 -5.12 -7.56 -9.96
C ARG A 64 -4.69 -7.63 -11.41
N LEU A 65 -5.49 -7.04 -12.28
CA LEU A 65 -5.15 -6.74 -13.66
C LEU A 65 -4.98 -5.22 -13.80
N LYS A 66 -3.82 -4.77 -14.24
CA LYS A 66 -3.50 -3.35 -14.41
C LYS A 66 -3.14 -3.07 -15.87
N ARG A 67 -3.62 -1.96 -16.39
CA ARG A 67 -3.21 -1.41 -17.68
C ARG A 67 -2.66 -0.01 -17.52
N ASP A 68 -1.42 0.20 -17.97
CA ASP A 68 -0.85 1.52 -18.09
C ASP A 68 -1.31 2.17 -19.39
N ALA A 69 -1.90 3.37 -19.26
CA ALA A 69 -2.34 4.20 -20.35
C ALA A 69 -1.35 5.34 -20.62
N ARG A 70 -1.67 6.22 -21.57
CA ARG A 70 -0.83 7.38 -21.90
C ARG A 70 -0.80 8.41 -20.75
N LYS A 71 0.27 9.21 -20.65
CA LYS A 71 0.42 10.34 -19.74
C LYS A 71 0.26 9.98 -18.25
N ASN A 72 0.83 8.83 -17.85
CA ASN A 72 0.83 8.36 -16.46
C ASN A 72 -0.57 8.06 -15.90
N TRP A 73 -1.55 7.81 -16.73
CA TRP A 73 -2.80 7.22 -16.34
C TRP A 73 -2.67 5.71 -16.30
N SER A 74 -3.32 5.08 -15.33
CA SER A 74 -3.51 3.65 -15.29
C SER A 74 -4.91 3.34 -14.79
N TRP A 75 -5.46 2.23 -15.27
CA TRP A 75 -6.63 1.65 -14.67
C TRP A 75 -6.32 0.23 -14.24
N PHE A 76 -7.01 -0.24 -13.22
CA PHE A 76 -6.91 -1.61 -12.78
C PHE A 76 -8.24 -2.15 -12.30
N TYR A 77 -8.36 -3.44 -12.45
CA TYR A 77 -9.39 -4.24 -11.82
C TYR A 77 -8.73 -5.09 -10.75
N GLU A 78 -9.31 -5.13 -9.56
CA GLU A 78 -8.85 -5.92 -8.43
C GLU A 78 -10.01 -6.74 -7.88
N TYR A 79 -9.77 -8.01 -7.73
CA TYR A 79 -10.65 -8.95 -7.06
C TYR A 79 -9.99 -9.38 -5.75
N ARG A 80 -10.69 -9.24 -4.65
CA ARG A 80 -10.26 -9.71 -3.33
C ARG A 80 -11.25 -10.72 -2.79
N ALA A 81 -10.75 -11.90 -2.42
CA ALA A 81 -11.50 -12.95 -1.76
C ALA A 81 -10.91 -13.24 -0.38
N PRO A 82 -11.71 -13.22 0.69
CA PRO A 82 -11.30 -13.78 1.97
C PRO A 82 -11.23 -15.31 1.86
N LEU A 83 -10.22 -15.94 2.49
CA LEU A 83 -10.05 -17.39 2.45
C LEU A 83 -10.90 -18.12 3.49
N ALA A 84 -11.36 -17.42 4.54
CA ALA A 84 -12.11 -18.02 5.64
C ALA A 84 -13.64 -17.76 5.60
N GLN A 85 -14.09 -16.82 4.75
CA GLN A 85 -15.50 -16.42 4.69
C GLN A 85 -15.88 -16.13 3.24
N THR A 86 -16.96 -16.74 2.76
CA THR A 86 -17.46 -16.55 1.39
C THR A 86 -18.19 -15.21 1.17
N VAL A 87 -18.44 -14.43 2.22
CA VAL A 87 -19.45 -13.34 2.22
C VAL A 87 -18.87 -11.97 1.87
N ASN A 88 -17.55 -11.77 1.87
CA ASN A 88 -16.93 -10.45 1.66
C ASN A 88 -16.06 -10.34 0.40
N LEU A 89 -16.53 -10.91 -0.70
CA LEU A 89 -15.91 -10.71 -2.02
C LEU A 89 -15.91 -9.23 -2.36
N ARG A 90 -14.76 -8.71 -2.78
CA ARG A 90 -14.63 -7.32 -3.19
C ARG A 90 -14.10 -7.21 -4.61
N HIS A 91 -14.88 -6.59 -5.44
CA HIS A 91 -14.48 -6.18 -6.79
C HIS A 91 -14.20 -4.69 -6.79
N THR A 92 -13.07 -4.28 -7.30
CA THR A 92 -12.68 -2.87 -7.40
C THR A 92 -12.26 -2.57 -8.82
N LEU A 93 -12.89 -1.58 -9.42
CA LEU A 93 -12.41 -0.92 -10.64
C LEU A 93 -11.82 0.42 -10.24
N ALA A 94 -10.62 0.74 -10.69
CA ALA A 94 -9.99 2.00 -10.37
C ALA A 94 -9.35 2.64 -11.58
N LEU A 95 -9.40 3.97 -11.62
CA LEU A 95 -8.67 4.83 -12.52
C LEU A 95 -7.74 5.69 -11.68
N GLU A 96 -6.45 5.63 -11.95
CA GLU A 96 -5.43 6.38 -11.20
C GLU A 96 -4.57 7.20 -12.16
N LYS A 97 -4.17 8.35 -11.70
CA LYS A 97 -3.14 9.19 -12.34
C LYS A 97 -1.97 9.36 -11.40
N THR A 98 -0.78 9.16 -11.93
CA THR A 98 0.47 9.37 -11.21
C THR A 98 1.14 10.63 -11.72
N TRP A 99 1.54 11.52 -10.82
CA TRP A 99 2.37 12.68 -11.11
C TRP A 99 3.74 12.45 -10.51
N LYS A 100 4.79 12.73 -11.30
CA LYS A 100 6.19 12.64 -10.86
C LYS A 100 6.85 14.00 -11.04
N PRO A 101 6.54 14.98 -10.18
CA PRO A 101 7.15 16.29 -10.24
C PRO A 101 8.67 16.15 -10.01
N ARG A 102 9.44 16.87 -10.79
CA ARG A 102 10.90 16.97 -10.60
C ARG A 102 11.16 18.13 -9.64
N LEU A 103 11.42 17.84 -8.39
CA LEU A 103 11.97 18.83 -7.46
C LEU A 103 13.48 18.89 -7.66
N HIS A 104 14.08 20.09 -7.64
CA HIS A 104 15.51 20.31 -7.86
C HIS A 104 16.35 19.36 -7.01
N GLY A 105 17.13 18.49 -7.67
CA GLY A 105 18.06 17.55 -7.02
C GLY A 105 17.44 16.30 -6.36
N VAL A 106 16.11 16.20 -6.34
CA VAL A 106 15.40 15.11 -5.66
C VAL A 106 14.45 14.40 -6.63
N LYS A 107 14.80 13.21 -7.12
CA LYS A 107 13.96 12.39 -8.05
C LYS A 107 12.82 11.67 -7.30
N LEU A 108 11.95 12.39 -6.52
CA LEU A 108 11.52 11.72 -5.32
C LEU A 108 10.07 11.83 -4.97
N VAL A 109 9.31 12.62 -5.69
CA VAL A 109 7.91 12.81 -5.32
C VAL A 109 7.05 12.09 -6.34
N GLU A 110 6.31 11.11 -5.88
CA GLU A 110 5.23 10.52 -6.64
C GLU A 110 3.92 10.90 -5.96
N ALA A 111 3.07 11.65 -6.63
CA ALA A 111 1.71 11.92 -6.21
C ALA A 111 0.77 11.05 -7.04
N THR A 112 -0.16 10.36 -6.38
CA THR A 112 -1.20 9.60 -7.05
C THR A 112 -2.57 10.15 -6.67
N GLY A 113 -3.48 10.17 -7.62
CA GLY A 113 -4.88 10.45 -7.38
C GLY A 113 -5.72 9.51 -8.22
N GLY A 114 -6.82 9.03 -7.69
CA GLY A 114 -7.66 8.11 -8.42
C GLY A 114 -9.02 7.92 -7.82
N VAL A 115 -9.93 7.45 -8.64
CA VAL A 115 -11.28 7.05 -8.25
C VAL A 115 -11.32 5.53 -8.21
N ARG A 116 -11.89 4.98 -7.15
CA ARG A 116 -12.10 3.54 -6.97
C ARG A 116 -13.59 3.28 -6.80
N TYR A 117 -14.13 2.44 -7.65
CA TYR A 117 -15.48 1.93 -7.54
C TYR A 117 -15.44 0.50 -7.00
N HIS A 118 -16.14 0.27 -5.90
CA HIS A 118 -16.31 -1.06 -5.31
C HIS A 118 -17.72 -1.54 -5.59
N PHE A 119 -17.88 -2.65 -6.31
CA PHE A 119 -19.19 -3.13 -6.75
C PHE A 119 -20.17 -3.43 -5.61
N ASN A 120 -19.64 -3.82 -4.44
CA ASN A 120 -20.45 -4.15 -3.27
C ASN A 120 -20.46 -3.04 -2.21
N ARG A 121 -19.87 -1.90 -2.50
CA ARG A 121 -19.75 -0.75 -1.58
C ARG A 121 -19.77 0.53 -2.37
N ALA A 122 -19.94 1.61 -1.65
CA ALA A 122 -19.89 2.93 -2.23
C ALA A 122 -18.52 3.25 -2.87
N ALA A 123 -18.51 4.03 -3.94
CA ALA A 123 -17.30 4.51 -4.59
C ALA A 123 -16.44 5.37 -3.65
N SER A 124 -15.15 5.37 -3.81
CA SER A 124 -14.23 6.18 -3.03
C SER A 124 -13.21 6.88 -3.92
N VAL A 125 -12.82 8.07 -3.53
CA VAL A 125 -11.68 8.76 -4.09
C VAL A 125 -10.47 8.51 -3.21
N ARG A 126 -9.36 8.11 -3.82
CA ARG A 126 -8.09 7.96 -3.12
C ARG A 126 -7.07 8.91 -3.71
N TYR A 127 -6.35 9.59 -2.87
CA TYR A 127 -5.15 10.30 -3.25
C TYR A 127 -4.01 9.99 -2.28
N GLY A 128 -2.79 10.06 -2.78
CA GLY A 128 -1.60 9.75 -2.00
C GLY A 128 -0.40 10.55 -2.46
N LEU A 129 0.46 10.85 -1.51
CA LEU A 129 1.76 11.45 -1.72
C LEU A 129 2.81 10.45 -1.23
N TYR A 130 3.80 10.18 -2.07
CA TYR A 130 4.88 9.25 -1.80
C TYR A 130 6.21 9.95 -2.04
N LEU A 131 7.03 10.00 -1.01
CA LEU A 131 8.40 10.49 -1.06
C LEU A 131 9.31 9.28 -0.94
N GLN A 132 10.13 9.03 -1.96
CA GLN A 132 11.01 7.86 -1.98
C GLN A 132 12.36 8.21 -2.59
N ARG A 133 13.44 7.61 -2.10
CA ARG A 133 14.78 7.81 -2.62
C ARG A 133 15.59 6.52 -2.66
N SER A 134 16.03 6.15 -3.84
CA SER A 134 16.84 4.95 -4.01
C SER A 134 18.30 5.20 -3.66
N PHE A 135 18.83 4.33 -2.80
CA PHE A 135 20.23 4.25 -2.44
C PHE A 135 20.73 2.83 -2.79
N GLY A 136 21.14 2.68 -4.04
CA GLY A 136 21.46 1.36 -4.57
C GLY A 136 20.24 0.45 -4.60
N THR A 137 20.28 -0.65 -3.83
CA THR A 137 19.18 -1.62 -3.73
C THR A 137 18.11 -1.25 -2.71
N LEU A 138 18.36 -0.23 -1.89
CA LEU A 138 17.45 0.21 -0.83
C LEU A 138 16.70 1.46 -1.27
N THR A 139 15.40 1.50 -0.98
CA THR A 139 14.53 2.64 -1.26
C THR A 139 13.64 2.92 -0.05
N PRO A 140 14.06 3.82 0.86
CA PRO A 140 13.16 4.33 1.89
C PRO A 140 12.01 5.11 1.25
N GLU A 141 10.85 5.03 1.90
CA GLU A 141 9.61 5.66 1.46
C GLU A 141 8.89 6.28 2.67
N LEU A 142 8.41 7.51 2.48
CA LEU A 142 7.44 8.15 3.36
C LEU A 142 6.18 8.39 2.55
N SER A 143 5.02 8.04 3.07
CA SER A 143 3.78 8.25 2.35
C SER A 143 2.64 8.76 3.23
N ALA A 144 1.75 9.52 2.58
CA ALA A 144 0.47 9.93 3.14
C ALA A 144 -0.63 9.57 2.14
N GLU A 145 -1.64 8.86 2.60
CA GLU A 145 -2.77 8.42 1.77
C GLU A 145 -4.08 8.83 2.42
N HIS A 146 -5.03 9.26 1.60
CA HIS A 146 -6.37 9.60 2.05
C HIS A 146 -7.42 8.92 1.17
N TRP A 147 -8.48 8.45 1.82
CA TRP A 147 -9.67 7.87 1.17
C TRP A 147 -10.88 8.69 1.58
N LEU A 148 -11.48 9.37 0.63
CA LEU A 148 -12.73 10.07 0.79
C LEU A 148 -13.91 9.13 0.52
N GLY A 149 -15.04 9.37 1.19
CA GLY A 149 -16.28 8.64 0.95
C GLY A 149 -16.88 8.92 -0.43
N THR A 150 -18.05 8.39 -0.64
CA THR A 150 -18.76 8.47 -1.92
C THR A 150 -19.15 9.86 -2.33
N PHE A 151 -19.35 10.03 -3.66
CA PHE A 151 -19.95 11.24 -4.26
C PHE A 151 -21.36 11.61 -3.74
N VAL A 152 -21.97 10.79 -2.88
CA VAL A 152 -23.34 11.01 -2.37
C VAL A 152 -23.35 11.78 -1.05
N SER A 153 -22.30 11.69 -0.25
CA SER A 153 -22.13 12.55 0.93
C SER A 153 -20.79 13.27 0.81
N THR A 154 -20.89 14.51 0.49
CA THR A 154 -19.77 15.42 0.27
C THR A 154 -18.81 15.39 1.45
N SER A 155 -17.53 15.18 1.18
CA SER A 155 -16.39 15.49 2.05
C SER A 155 -16.05 14.57 3.22
N ASP A 156 -16.65 13.41 3.39
CA ASP A 156 -16.30 12.56 4.53
C ASP A 156 -14.98 11.82 4.28
N LEU A 157 -13.93 12.27 4.93
CA LEU A 157 -12.67 11.57 5.00
C LEU A 157 -12.91 10.27 5.76
N ARG A 158 -12.82 9.13 5.07
CA ARG A 158 -13.07 7.82 5.69
C ARG A 158 -11.83 7.21 6.27
N ARG A 159 -10.69 7.51 5.69
CA ARG A 159 -9.42 6.93 6.12
C ARG A 159 -8.25 7.82 5.78
N THR A 160 -7.35 7.96 6.72
CA THR A 160 -6.04 8.55 6.52
C THR A 160 -4.98 7.55 6.93
N ARG A 161 -3.90 7.47 6.17
CA ARG A 161 -2.76 6.61 6.50
C ARG A 161 -1.46 7.35 6.24
N TYR A 162 -0.60 7.36 7.24
CA TYR A 162 0.76 7.83 7.15
C TYR A 162 1.69 6.63 7.28
N SER A 163 2.68 6.49 6.40
CA SER A 163 3.54 5.32 6.43
C SER A 163 5.00 5.70 6.26
N LEU A 164 5.86 5.00 6.98
CA LEU A 164 7.29 4.98 6.80
C LEU A 164 7.68 3.56 6.36
N GLY A 165 8.40 3.43 5.27
CA GLY A 165 8.73 2.15 4.70
C GLY A 165 10.14 2.06 4.14
N LEU A 166 10.56 0.83 3.94
CA LEU A 166 11.81 0.48 3.28
C LEU A 166 11.54 -0.62 2.25
N ASN A 167 11.93 -0.38 1.02
CA ASN A 167 11.94 -1.37 -0.03
C ASN A 167 13.39 -1.81 -0.29
N TRP A 168 13.61 -3.12 -0.41
CA TRP A 168 14.91 -3.70 -0.74
C TRP A 168 14.80 -4.59 -1.97
N GLU A 169 15.52 -4.21 -3.03
CA GLU A 169 15.65 -5.02 -4.25
C GLU A 169 16.77 -6.06 -4.06
N ALA A 170 16.43 -7.23 -3.51
CA ALA A 170 17.39 -8.31 -3.31
C ALA A 170 17.92 -8.86 -4.65
N SER A 171 17.10 -8.80 -5.71
CA SER A 171 17.48 -9.11 -7.08
C SER A 171 16.51 -8.45 -8.07
N LYS A 172 16.76 -8.64 -9.38
CA LYS A 172 15.83 -8.17 -10.44
C LYS A 172 14.43 -8.80 -10.33
N ARG A 173 14.33 -9.95 -9.67
CA ARG A 173 13.06 -10.70 -9.51
C ARG A 173 12.43 -10.54 -8.15
N PHE A 174 13.21 -10.29 -7.10
CA PHE A 174 12.72 -10.27 -5.73
C PHE A 174 12.89 -8.91 -5.09
N ARG A 175 11.79 -8.41 -4.53
CA ARG A 175 11.74 -7.18 -3.73
C ARG A 175 11.06 -7.47 -2.40
N TRP A 176 11.75 -7.16 -1.32
CA TRP A 176 11.20 -7.12 0.02
C TRP A 176 10.70 -5.72 0.35
N SER A 177 9.70 -5.64 1.19
CA SER A 177 9.22 -4.39 1.74
C SER A 177 8.90 -4.57 3.22
N ALA A 178 9.24 -3.55 4.00
CA ALA A 178 8.82 -3.43 5.39
C ALA A 178 8.29 -2.01 5.57
N SER A 179 7.15 -1.85 6.21
CA SER A 179 6.64 -0.53 6.52
C SER A 179 5.84 -0.54 7.81
N TRP A 180 5.94 0.57 8.53
CA TRP A 180 5.06 0.90 9.63
C TRP A 180 4.11 2.01 9.17
N ALA A 181 2.84 1.92 9.56
CA ALA A 181 1.84 2.90 9.21
C ALA A 181 0.96 3.22 10.41
N LEU A 182 0.62 4.49 10.56
CA LEU A 182 -0.46 4.95 11.41
C LEU A 182 -1.70 5.12 10.53
N GLN A 183 -2.77 4.43 10.86
CA GLN A 183 -4.04 4.51 10.14
C GLN A 183 -5.11 5.07 11.06
N LYS A 184 -5.88 6.02 10.53
CA LYS A 184 -7.05 6.63 11.19
C LYS A 184 -8.27 6.39 10.31
N ASP A 185 -9.26 5.75 10.88
CA ASP A 185 -10.55 5.50 10.23
C ASP A 185 -11.58 6.46 10.83
N TYR A 186 -12.46 7.00 9.98
CA TYR A 186 -13.46 7.99 10.34
C TYR A 186 -14.86 7.53 9.96
N THR A 187 -15.85 7.89 10.75
CA THR A 187 -17.27 7.71 10.40
C THR A 187 -17.65 8.58 9.20
N GLY A 188 -18.85 8.36 8.67
CA GLY A 188 -19.41 9.20 7.61
C GLY A 188 -19.56 10.68 8.00
N LEU A 189 -19.54 11.03 9.29
CA LEU A 189 -19.59 12.40 9.79
C LEU A 189 -18.20 13.00 10.09
N GLY A 190 -17.11 12.29 9.72
CA GLY A 190 -15.75 12.75 9.96
C GLY A 190 -15.26 12.61 11.40
N VAL A 191 -16.01 11.96 12.28
CA VAL A 191 -15.60 11.68 13.65
C VAL A 191 -14.60 10.52 13.63
N LEU A 192 -13.48 10.67 14.33
CA LEU A 192 -12.49 9.61 14.47
C LEU A 192 -13.13 8.40 15.16
N GLU A 193 -13.18 7.27 14.45
CA GLU A 193 -13.75 6.03 14.92
C GLU A 193 -12.67 5.13 15.52
N GLU A 194 -11.54 5.03 14.84
CA GLU A 194 -10.45 4.14 15.21
C GLU A 194 -9.12 4.67 14.72
N ASP A 195 -8.09 4.58 15.56
CA ASP A 195 -6.71 4.75 15.14
C ASP A 195 -5.88 3.55 15.60
N PHE A 196 -4.98 3.11 14.74
CA PHE A 196 -4.12 1.97 15.04
C PHE A 196 -2.85 2.00 14.19
N SER A 197 -1.81 1.36 14.71
CA SER A 197 -0.59 1.14 13.97
C SER A 197 -0.64 -0.16 13.17
N VAL A 198 0.03 -0.18 12.03
CA VAL A 198 0.11 -1.35 11.14
C VAL A 198 1.56 -1.59 10.78
N LEU A 199 2.11 -2.72 11.19
CA LEU A 199 3.37 -3.22 10.65
C LEU A 199 3.07 -4.10 9.43
N ARG A 200 3.74 -3.83 8.32
CA ARG A 200 3.59 -4.59 7.07
C ARG A 200 4.91 -5.16 6.63
N LEU A 201 4.90 -6.44 6.27
CA LEU A 201 6.00 -7.10 5.58
C LEU A 201 5.49 -7.64 4.25
N GLY A 202 6.26 -7.45 3.20
CA GLY A 202 5.90 -7.92 1.88
C GLY A 202 7.07 -8.53 1.14
N LEU A 203 6.79 -9.56 0.37
CA LEU A 203 7.69 -10.12 -0.63
C LEU A 203 7.00 -10.04 -1.99
N ARG A 204 7.67 -9.46 -2.96
CA ARG A 204 7.22 -9.43 -4.35
C ARG A 204 8.18 -10.21 -5.22
N CYS A 205 7.63 -11.16 -5.98
CA CYS A 205 8.33 -11.88 -7.03
C CYS A 205 7.85 -11.38 -8.39
N LYS A 206 8.79 -11.09 -9.29
CA LYS A 206 8.52 -10.72 -10.68
C LYS A 206 8.89 -11.91 -11.58
N LEU A 207 7.94 -12.39 -12.36
CA LEU A 207 8.12 -13.39 -13.40
C LEU A 207 8.51 -12.75 -14.73
#